data_01ece89c2307752f3e27661f7224173c
#
_entry.id   01ece89c2307752f3e27661f7224173c
#
_cell.length_a   1.000
_cell.length_b   1.000
_cell.length_c   1.000
_cell.angle_alpha   90.00
_cell.angle_beta   90.00
_cell.angle_gamma   90.00
#
_symmetry.space_group_name_H-M   'P 1'
#
loop_
_entity.id
_entity.type
_entity.pdbx_description
1 polymer ?
#
loop_
_entity_poly.entity_id
_entity_poly.type
_entity_poly.pdbx_seq_one_letter_code
_entity_poly.pdbx_strand_id
1 'polypeptide(L)'
;MKNKKISARFFILFLLVLFNTATSFGQRAGMITRGKGLRHILISNGPQGPIHGGESAVTDMILMNDGLVYGSTKATWGAQNCHLFRTDGEKVEHILNLTSQIAGQTSISDLCLGKGNVIIGCTSTYDEILDDAGKGYEGGHLFSFDPSTGKSEDLGIIARGQGINCIAIDSMRGKLYGVTYPAGHLFSYDFKSGSTNDFGEIMKPWRVKDLGRVSWRGVPKVLMIDDAGTVYYSTYYHKEISLAKQELMKGGSSTYSAFSGGLIYRLAYGDEHPVFTGVTVPTQKGMDSDPLYENGIASAIRARDGGFWCGTINDGFLFKFHPSTSTVINKGKAFQYWNLKSLAYGGDGKLYMLGGRDEDNSWILCYDPMTGSIDCLGWPENAAQCSVICADREGRILIAENLRHSFIWVYEPSE
;
A
#
# COMPACT_ATOMS: atom_id res chain seq x y z
N MET A 1 24.44 66.98 -17.35
CA MET A 1 23.36 66.18 -16.76
C MET A 1 22.48 65.69 -17.89
N LYS A 2 22.57 64.41 -18.27
CA LYS A 2 21.71 63.75 -19.28
C LYS A 2 20.86 62.68 -18.60
N ASN A 3 19.57 62.97 -18.44
CA ASN A 3 18.57 62.03 -17.96
C ASN A 3 18.34 60.93 -18.99
N LYS A 4 18.68 59.67 -18.64
CA LYS A 4 18.26 58.50 -19.39
C LYS A 4 16.84 58.13 -18.95
N LYS A 5 15.86 58.33 -19.81
CA LYS A 5 14.52 57.76 -19.71
C LYS A 5 14.63 56.24 -19.98
N ILE A 6 14.55 55.43 -18.94
CA ILE A 6 14.39 53.98 -19.07
C ILE A 6 12.95 53.75 -19.50
N SER A 7 12.80 53.13 -20.68
CA SER A 7 11.52 52.93 -21.35
C SER A 7 10.61 52.00 -20.54
N ALA A 8 9.41 52.49 -20.24
CA ALA A 8 8.35 51.74 -19.56
C ALA A 8 7.95 50.40 -20.23
N ARG A 9 8.40 50.20 -21.47
CA ARG A 9 8.13 48.96 -22.23
C ARG A 9 8.90 47.73 -21.71
N PHE A 10 10.05 47.91 -21.06
CA PHE A 10 10.82 46.79 -20.50
C PHE A 10 10.23 46.30 -19.17
N PHE A 11 9.57 47.17 -18.42
CA PHE A 11 8.95 46.81 -17.15
C PHE A 11 7.65 46.03 -17.33
N ILE A 12 6.89 46.31 -18.39
CA ILE A 12 5.65 45.60 -18.71
C ILE A 12 5.96 44.17 -19.23
N LEU A 13 7.05 44.01 -20.00
CA LEU A 13 7.44 42.66 -20.48
C LEU A 13 7.98 41.78 -19.37
N PHE A 14 8.64 42.34 -18.36
CA PHE A 14 9.15 41.62 -17.20
C PHE A 14 7.99 41.20 -16.25
N LEU A 15 6.96 42.02 -16.10
CA LEU A 15 5.76 41.70 -15.34
C LEU A 15 4.90 40.65 -16.05
N LEU A 16 4.82 40.67 -17.38
CA LEU A 16 4.08 39.63 -18.14
C LEU A 16 4.79 38.27 -18.12
N VAL A 17 6.13 38.24 -18.08
CA VAL A 17 6.88 36.98 -17.93
C VAL A 17 6.76 36.43 -16.50
N LEU A 18 6.74 37.30 -15.48
CA LEU A 18 6.51 36.85 -14.09
C LEU A 18 5.06 36.37 -13.84
N PHE A 19 4.08 36.95 -14.55
CA PHE A 19 2.69 36.47 -14.45
C PHE A 19 2.44 35.15 -15.21
N ASN A 20 3.19 34.84 -16.28
CA ASN A 20 3.05 33.57 -16.99
C ASN A 20 3.81 32.41 -16.36
N THR A 21 4.77 32.68 -15.46
CA THR A 21 5.44 31.63 -14.70
C THR A 21 4.73 31.31 -13.36
N ALA A 22 3.78 32.18 -12.93
CA ALA A 22 3.02 31.98 -11.70
C ALA A 22 1.70 31.22 -11.91
N THR A 23 1.31 30.91 -13.15
CA THR A 23 0.03 30.24 -13.44
C THR A 23 0.16 28.71 -13.60
N SER A 24 1.35 28.13 -13.46
CA SER A 24 1.53 26.67 -13.50
C SER A 24 1.63 25.99 -12.11
N PHE A 25 1.58 26.75 -11.03
CA PHE A 25 1.55 26.21 -9.68
C PHE A 25 0.29 26.74 -8.96
N GLY A 26 -0.81 25.99 -9.06
CA GLY A 26 -1.94 26.30 -8.20
C GLY A 26 -3.33 26.15 -8.75
N GLN A 27 -3.62 25.16 -9.61
CA GLN A 27 -4.93 24.57 -9.49
C GLN A 27 -4.96 23.91 -8.11
N ARG A 28 -5.60 24.59 -7.14
CA ARG A 28 -5.96 23.94 -5.88
C ARG A 28 -6.82 22.76 -6.30
N ALA A 29 -6.28 21.56 -6.16
CA ALA A 29 -7.06 20.36 -6.32
C ALA A 29 -8.29 20.52 -5.42
N GLY A 30 -9.45 20.68 -6.03
CA GLY A 30 -10.71 20.83 -5.33
C GLY A 30 -11.24 19.49 -4.88
N MET A 31 -12.26 19.50 -4.03
CA MET A 31 -13.02 18.30 -3.77
C MET A 31 -13.64 17.79 -5.07
N ILE A 32 -13.55 16.49 -5.30
CA ILE A 32 -14.30 15.84 -6.37
C ILE A 32 -15.73 15.72 -5.86
N THR A 33 -16.64 16.51 -6.43
CA THR A 33 -18.03 16.58 -5.97
C THR A 33 -18.88 15.49 -6.60
N ARG A 34 -19.89 15.01 -5.87
CA ARG A 34 -20.96 14.15 -6.41
C ARG A 34 -21.57 14.76 -7.68
N GLY A 35 -21.84 13.93 -8.66
CA GLY A 35 -22.41 14.34 -9.96
C GLY A 35 -21.39 14.69 -11.03
N LYS A 36 -20.09 14.60 -10.74
CA LYS A 36 -18.99 14.68 -11.72
C LYS A 36 -18.25 13.33 -11.83
N GLY A 37 -18.97 12.26 -12.11
CA GLY A 37 -18.40 10.92 -12.18
C GLY A 37 -18.01 10.30 -10.84
N LEU A 38 -18.48 10.86 -9.72
CA LEU A 38 -18.22 10.32 -8.39
C LEU A 38 -19.53 9.90 -7.68
N ARG A 39 -19.57 8.66 -7.24
CA ARG A 39 -20.64 8.10 -6.40
C ARG A 39 -20.04 7.28 -5.27
N HIS A 40 -20.84 6.83 -4.33
CA HIS A 40 -20.39 6.00 -3.23
C HIS A 40 -21.42 4.96 -2.82
N ILE A 41 -20.93 3.90 -2.21
CA ILE A 41 -21.72 2.78 -1.68
C ILE A 41 -21.29 2.57 -0.23
N LEU A 42 -22.25 2.52 0.67
CA LEU A 42 -21.98 2.19 2.08
C LEU A 42 -21.81 0.66 2.22
N ILE A 43 -20.68 0.21 2.73
CA ILE A 43 -20.35 -1.22 2.87
C ILE A 43 -21.30 -1.92 3.84
N SER A 44 -21.78 -1.22 4.85
CA SER A 44 -22.69 -1.77 5.86
C SER A 44 -24.11 -2.10 5.36
N ASN A 45 -24.48 -1.78 4.11
CA ASN A 45 -25.82 -1.97 3.57
C ASN A 45 -25.97 -3.17 2.62
N GLY A 46 -25.08 -4.15 2.71
CA GLY A 46 -25.14 -5.34 1.85
C GLY A 46 -26.40 -6.20 2.06
N PRO A 47 -26.92 -6.88 1.01
CA PRO A 47 -28.16 -7.65 1.05
C PRO A 47 -28.15 -8.89 1.96
N GLN A 48 -26.99 -9.36 2.40
CA GLN A 48 -26.86 -10.51 3.32
C GLN A 48 -26.76 -10.09 4.80
N GLY A 49 -27.17 -8.87 5.10
CA GLY A 49 -26.99 -8.28 6.41
C GLY A 49 -25.80 -7.33 6.43
N PRO A 50 -25.87 -6.33 7.30
CA PRO A 50 -24.81 -5.33 7.35
C PRO A 50 -23.52 -5.93 7.85
N ILE A 51 -22.40 -5.54 7.25
CA ILE A 51 -21.13 -5.55 7.95
C ILE A 51 -21.27 -4.45 9.01
N HIS A 52 -21.27 -4.84 10.28
CA HIS A 52 -21.54 -3.91 11.39
C HIS A 52 -20.51 -2.77 11.44
N GLY A 53 -20.95 -1.64 11.94
CA GLY A 53 -20.06 -0.52 12.21
C GLY A 53 -18.91 -0.95 13.13
N GLY A 54 -17.68 -0.65 12.73
CA GLY A 54 -16.47 -1.13 13.38
C GLY A 54 -15.84 -2.35 12.73
N GLU A 55 -16.52 -3.01 11.77
CA GLU A 55 -16.02 -4.20 11.05
C GLU A 55 -15.86 -3.95 9.55
N SER A 56 -16.14 -2.73 9.08
CA SER A 56 -16.16 -2.36 7.66
C SER A 56 -14.91 -1.61 7.17
N ALA A 57 -13.88 -1.49 8.00
CA ALA A 57 -12.64 -0.82 7.61
C ALA A 57 -11.91 -1.67 6.55
N VAL A 58 -11.88 -1.17 5.30
CA VAL A 58 -11.32 -1.92 4.17
C VAL A 58 -9.80 -1.96 4.26
N THR A 59 -9.25 -3.13 4.06
CA THR A 59 -7.79 -3.39 4.11
C THR A 59 -7.20 -3.59 2.73
N ASP A 60 -7.91 -4.31 1.86
CA ASP A 60 -7.47 -4.58 0.49
C ASP A 60 -8.65 -4.80 -0.47
N MET A 61 -8.39 -4.64 -1.78
CA MET A 61 -9.32 -4.91 -2.87
C MET A 61 -8.61 -5.47 -4.08
N ILE A 62 -9.16 -6.54 -4.67
CA ILE A 62 -8.64 -7.16 -5.90
C ILE A 62 -9.75 -7.37 -6.94
N LEU A 63 -9.42 -7.16 -8.22
CA LEU A 63 -10.29 -7.53 -9.34
C LEU A 63 -10.12 -9.01 -9.67
N MET A 64 -11.22 -9.75 -9.70
CA MET A 64 -11.23 -11.17 -10.03
C MET A 64 -11.63 -11.41 -11.50
N ASN A 65 -11.39 -12.65 -11.99
CA ASN A 65 -11.67 -12.99 -13.40
C ASN A 65 -13.18 -13.02 -13.76
N ASP A 66 -14.05 -13.07 -12.75
CA ASP A 66 -15.51 -12.94 -12.92
C ASP A 66 -15.96 -11.49 -13.18
N GLY A 67 -15.03 -10.55 -13.11
CA GLY A 67 -15.24 -9.12 -13.32
C GLY A 67 -15.73 -8.35 -12.11
N LEU A 68 -15.85 -9.00 -10.96
CA LEU A 68 -16.19 -8.35 -9.69
C LEU A 68 -14.93 -7.98 -8.91
N VAL A 69 -15.01 -6.91 -8.15
CA VAL A 69 -14.00 -6.54 -7.18
C VAL A 69 -14.33 -7.17 -5.83
N TYR A 70 -13.37 -7.86 -5.27
CA TYR A 70 -13.47 -8.46 -3.94
C TYR A 70 -12.62 -7.66 -2.98
N GLY A 71 -13.17 -7.41 -1.79
CA GLY A 71 -12.47 -6.66 -0.76
C GLY A 71 -12.51 -7.34 0.59
N SER A 72 -11.56 -6.97 1.41
CA SER A 72 -11.39 -7.45 2.78
C SER A 72 -11.51 -6.34 3.80
N THR A 73 -11.88 -6.71 5.03
CA THR A 73 -12.03 -5.75 6.12
C THR A 73 -11.22 -6.15 7.35
N LYS A 74 -11.10 -5.19 8.24
CA LYS A 74 -10.62 -5.39 9.62
C LYS A 74 -11.61 -4.81 10.63
N ALA A 75 -11.57 -5.36 11.83
CA ALA A 75 -12.23 -4.80 13.00
C ALA A 75 -11.56 -3.48 13.43
N THR A 76 -12.33 -2.59 14.03
CA THR A 76 -11.87 -1.34 14.63
C THR A 76 -12.64 -1.09 15.93
N TRP A 77 -12.03 -0.38 16.89
CA TRP A 77 -12.73 0.12 18.08
C TRP A 77 -13.47 -0.94 18.90
N GLY A 78 -12.84 -2.10 19.15
CA GLY A 78 -13.40 -3.17 19.97
C GLY A 78 -14.40 -4.09 19.25
N ALA A 79 -14.58 -3.93 17.96
CA ALA A 79 -15.22 -4.94 17.11
C ALA A 79 -14.31 -6.17 16.96
N GLN A 80 -14.89 -7.31 16.57
CA GLN A 80 -14.19 -8.59 16.64
C GLN A 80 -14.13 -9.34 15.30
N ASN A 81 -14.89 -8.89 14.29
CA ASN A 81 -15.02 -9.66 13.06
C ASN A 81 -14.31 -8.98 11.88
N CYS A 82 -13.80 -9.81 10.99
CA CYS A 82 -13.31 -9.40 9.67
C CYS A 82 -14.04 -10.18 8.58
N HIS A 83 -14.20 -9.53 7.43
CA HIS A 83 -15.11 -10.00 6.39
C HIS A 83 -14.48 -9.95 5.01
N LEU A 84 -14.98 -10.84 4.11
CA LEU A 84 -14.89 -10.62 2.67
C LEU A 84 -16.22 -10.07 2.14
N PHE A 85 -16.13 -9.16 1.22
CA PHE A 85 -17.25 -8.64 0.43
C PHE A 85 -16.88 -8.65 -1.06
N ARG A 86 -17.89 -8.48 -1.91
CA ARG A 86 -17.69 -8.21 -3.34
C ARG A 86 -18.55 -7.06 -3.80
N THR A 87 -18.14 -6.42 -4.89
CA THR A 87 -18.86 -5.32 -5.50
C THR A 87 -18.70 -5.30 -7.02
N ASP A 88 -19.76 -4.89 -7.70
CA ASP A 88 -19.78 -4.55 -9.12
C ASP A 88 -19.66 -3.03 -9.36
N GLY A 89 -19.38 -2.27 -8.29
CA GLY A 89 -19.34 -0.82 -8.31
C GLY A 89 -20.71 -0.16 -8.16
N GLU A 90 -21.82 -0.92 -8.08
CA GLU A 90 -23.18 -0.42 -7.82
C GLU A 90 -23.69 -0.84 -6.46
N LYS A 91 -23.36 -2.04 -6.03
CA LYS A 91 -23.77 -2.63 -4.75
C LYS A 91 -22.62 -3.38 -4.11
N VAL A 92 -22.71 -3.58 -2.81
CA VAL A 92 -21.80 -4.41 -2.03
C VAL A 92 -22.54 -5.65 -1.55
N GLU A 93 -21.94 -6.80 -1.68
CA GLU A 93 -22.45 -8.06 -1.13
C GLU A 93 -21.44 -8.61 -0.11
N HIS A 94 -21.90 -8.82 1.14
CA HIS A 94 -21.14 -9.53 2.16
C HIS A 94 -21.14 -11.02 1.82
N ILE A 95 -19.98 -11.65 1.70
CA ILE A 95 -19.86 -13.04 1.24
C ILE A 95 -19.28 -13.98 2.30
N LEU A 96 -18.50 -13.47 3.26
CA LEU A 96 -17.88 -14.29 4.29
C LEU A 96 -17.62 -13.47 5.56
N ASN A 97 -18.04 -13.98 6.71
CA ASN A 97 -17.49 -13.61 8.01
C ASN A 97 -16.36 -14.58 8.34
N LEU A 98 -15.11 -14.17 8.13
CA LEU A 98 -13.96 -15.06 8.32
C LEU A 98 -13.76 -15.43 9.79
N THR A 99 -14.00 -14.49 10.71
CA THR A 99 -13.83 -14.74 12.15
C THR A 99 -14.74 -15.85 12.67
N SER A 100 -15.91 -16.05 12.04
CA SER A 100 -16.80 -17.17 12.38
C SER A 100 -16.24 -18.54 12.00
N GLN A 101 -15.26 -18.59 11.10
CA GLN A 101 -14.62 -19.82 10.65
C GLN A 101 -13.24 -20.00 11.27
N ILE A 102 -12.49 -18.90 11.42
CA ILE A 102 -11.16 -18.89 12.02
C ILE A 102 -11.21 -17.93 13.21
N ALA A 103 -11.45 -18.50 14.39
CA ALA A 103 -11.62 -17.72 15.60
C ALA A 103 -10.38 -16.87 15.94
N GLY A 104 -10.59 -15.70 16.51
CA GLY A 104 -9.50 -14.82 16.95
C GLY A 104 -8.85 -13.98 15.84
N GLN A 105 -9.26 -14.16 14.58
CA GLN A 105 -8.81 -13.31 13.49
C GLN A 105 -9.72 -12.08 13.34
N THR A 106 -9.16 -10.89 13.50
CA THR A 106 -9.90 -9.62 13.48
C THR A 106 -9.54 -8.72 12.30
N SER A 107 -8.60 -9.17 11.47
CA SER A 107 -8.17 -8.46 10.26
C SER A 107 -7.83 -9.45 9.16
N ILE A 108 -8.35 -9.23 7.96
CA ILE A 108 -7.79 -9.80 6.73
C ILE A 108 -6.83 -8.75 6.20
N SER A 109 -5.54 -9.04 6.19
CA SER A 109 -4.50 -8.03 5.95
C SER A 109 -4.25 -7.77 4.47
N ASP A 110 -4.35 -8.81 3.65
CA ASP A 110 -4.00 -8.77 2.23
C ASP A 110 -4.70 -9.90 1.45
N LEU A 111 -4.93 -9.67 0.17
CA LEU A 111 -5.58 -10.60 -0.75
C LEU A 111 -4.76 -10.78 -2.03
N CYS A 112 -4.77 -12.00 -2.57
CA CYS A 112 -4.16 -12.32 -3.85
C CYS A 112 -5.09 -13.18 -4.71
N LEU A 113 -4.98 -13.01 -6.04
CA LEU A 113 -5.62 -13.89 -6.99
C LEU A 113 -4.81 -15.19 -7.11
N GLY A 114 -5.39 -16.28 -6.63
CA GLY A 114 -4.85 -17.63 -6.74
C GLY A 114 -5.22 -18.30 -8.07
N LYS A 115 -4.70 -19.51 -8.26
CA LYS A 115 -5.01 -20.32 -9.45
C LYS A 115 -6.49 -20.72 -9.45
N GLY A 116 -7.12 -20.69 -10.63
CA GLY A 116 -8.51 -21.11 -10.79
C GLY A 116 -9.55 -20.08 -10.31
N ASN A 117 -9.17 -18.81 -10.22
CA ASN A 117 -10.04 -17.73 -9.74
C ASN A 117 -10.42 -17.89 -8.26
N VAL A 118 -9.51 -18.43 -7.45
CA VAL A 118 -9.63 -18.55 -5.99
C VAL A 118 -8.96 -17.35 -5.34
N ILE A 119 -9.58 -16.78 -4.33
CA ILE A 119 -8.96 -15.77 -3.48
C ILE A 119 -8.07 -16.48 -2.48
N ILE A 120 -6.84 -16.03 -2.34
CA ILE A 120 -5.96 -16.38 -1.23
C ILE A 120 -5.80 -15.14 -0.37
N GLY A 121 -6.09 -15.27 0.91
CA GLY A 121 -5.95 -14.18 1.85
C GLY A 121 -5.09 -14.55 3.05
N CYS A 122 -4.65 -13.52 3.75
CA CYS A 122 -3.93 -13.68 5.01
C CYS A 122 -4.54 -12.85 6.12
N THR A 123 -4.31 -13.26 7.36
CA THR A 123 -4.94 -12.64 8.52
C THR A 123 -3.94 -12.09 9.52
N SER A 124 -4.44 -11.17 10.33
CA SER A 124 -3.77 -10.59 11.47
C SER A 124 -4.80 -10.22 12.55
N THR A 125 -4.38 -9.58 13.60
CA THR A 125 -5.25 -8.92 14.57
C THR A 125 -5.20 -7.42 14.40
N TYR A 126 -6.31 -6.74 14.69
CA TYR A 126 -6.36 -5.28 14.72
C TYR A 126 -5.58 -4.72 15.90
N ASP A 127 -5.72 -5.37 17.07
CA ASP A 127 -5.04 -4.93 18.27
C ASP A 127 -3.53 -5.04 18.06
N GLU A 128 -2.82 -3.99 18.47
CA GLU A 128 -1.37 -3.95 18.32
C GLU A 128 -0.76 -5.16 19.03
N ILE A 129 -0.22 -6.09 18.26
CA ILE A 129 0.57 -7.23 18.75
C ILE A 129 1.80 -6.74 19.54
N LEU A 130 2.00 -5.44 19.62
CA LEU A 130 3.21 -4.77 20.07
C LEU A 130 3.47 -4.86 21.58
N ASP A 131 2.44 -4.71 22.42
CA ASP A 131 2.64 -4.54 23.87
C ASP A 131 2.58 -5.87 24.64
N ASP A 132 1.83 -6.84 24.13
CA ASP A 132 1.68 -8.17 24.69
C ASP A 132 1.91 -9.24 23.64
N ALA A 133 3.03 -9.11 22.90
CA ALA A 133 3.38 -9.92 21.75
C ALA A 133 2.94 -11.40 21.95
N GLY A 134 1.83 -11.74 21.34
CA GLY A 134 1.32 -13.10 21.33
C GLY A 134 0.52 -13.55 22.55
N LYS A 135 0.22 -12.71 23.56
CA LYS A 135 -0.65 -13.13 24.64
C LYS A 135 -2.04 -13.44 24.11
N GLY A 136 -2.33 -14.73 23.96
CA GLY A 136 -3.62 -15.24 23.51
C GLY A 136 -3.88 -15.17 22.01
N TYR A 137 -2.99 -14.57 21.20
CA TYR A 137 -3.10 -14.62 19.75
C TYR A 137 -2.33 -15.84 19.21
N GLU A 138 -3.03 -16.75 18.58
CA GLU A 138 -2.41 -17.99 18.09
C GLU A 138 -1.49 -17.76 16.89
N GLY A 139 -1.83 -16.79 16.04
CA GLY A 139 -1.09 -16.44 14.83
C GLY A 139 -1.98 -16.15 13.64
N GLY A 140 -1.40 -15.53 12.62
CA GLY A 140 -2.04 -15.26 11.35
C GLY A 140 -2.17 -16.52 10.49
N HIS A 141 -3.32 -16.67 9.87
CA HIS A 141 -3.66 -17.77 8.99
C HIS A 141 -3.52 -17.36 7.53
N LEU A 142 -3.16 -18.31 6.69
CA LEU A 142 -3.53 -18.27 5.28
C LEU A 142 -4.89 -18.93 5.13
N PHE A 143 -5.70 -18.43 4.22
CA PHE A 143 -6.98 -19.05 3.85
C PHE A 143 -7.21 -18.93 2.35
N SER A 144 -8.06 -19.80 1.83
CA SER A 144 -8.59 -19.71 0.48
C SER A 144 -10.10 -19.49 0.49
N PHE A 145 -10.61 -18.81 -0.55
CA PHE A 145 -12.03 -18.67 -0.80
C PHE A 145 -12.31 -18.83 -2.29
N ASP A 146 -13.19 -19.77 -2.63
CA ASP A 146 -13.64 -20.01 -4.00
C ASP A 146 -14.97 -19.27 -4.25
N PRO A 147 -14.97 -18.17 -5.01
CA PRO A 147 -16.19 -17.42 -5.29
C PRO A 147 -17.28 -18.21 -6.03
N SER A 148 -16.90 -19.23 -6.80
CA SER A 148 -17.84 -20.03 -7.59
C SER A 148 -18.66 -20.99 -6.75
N THR A 149 -18.08 -21.47 -5.65
CA THR A 149 -18.73 -22.42 -4.73
C THR A 149 -19.12 -21.80 -3.39
N GLY A 150 -18.59 -20.61 -3.07
CA GLY A 150 -18.75 -19.97 -1.78
C GLY A 150 -18.00 -20.68 -0.63
N LYS A 151 -17.10 -21.60 -0.94
CA LYS A 151 -16.34 -22.36 0.06
C LYS A 151 -15.08 -21.62 0.43
N SER A 152 -14.76 -21.62 1.72
CA SER A 152 -13.48 -21.20 2.27
C SER A 152 -12.77 -22.38 2.92
N GLU A 153 -11.45 -22.33 2.93
CA GLU A 153 -10.58 -23.31 3.56
C GLU A 153 -9.50 -22.58 4.36
N ASP A 154 -9.31 -23.01 5.61
CA ASP A 154 -8.20 -22.57 6.44
C ASP A 154 -6.95 -23.36 6.05
N LEU A 155 -5.93 -22.66 5.53
CA LEU A 155 -4.65 -23.26 5.16
C LEU A 155 -3.65 -23.32 6.33
N GLY A 156 -4.07 -22.84 7.49
CA GLY A 156 -3.35 -22.95 8.76
C GLY A 156 -2.53 -21.73 9.16
N ILE A 157 -2.00 -21.82 10.38
CA ILE A 157 -1.17 -20.79 11.00
C ILE A 157 0.24 -20.84 10.39
N ILE A 158 0.74 -19.71 9.96
CA ILE A 158 2.10 -19.59 9.40
C ILE A 158 3.14 -19.41 10.50
N ALA A 159 2.88 -18.52 11.44
CA ALA A 159 3.80 -18.25 12.54
C ALA A 159 3.02 -17.97 13.83
N ARG A 160 3.32 -18.73 14.89
CA ARG A 160 2.66 -18.56 16.18
C ARG A 160 2.91 -17.19 16.77
N GLY A 161 1.85 -16.54 17.24
CA GLY A 161 1.91 -15.22 17.86
C GLY A 161 2.26 -14.07 16.90
N GLN A 162 2.30 -14.31 15.60
CA GLN A 162 2.59 -13.32 14.57
C GLN A 162 1.40 -13.21 13.62
N GLY A 163 1.01 -11.99 13.25
CA GLY A 163 0.12 -11.78 12.11
C GLY A 163 0.88 -11.90 10.78
N ILE A 164 0.17 -11.84 9.67
CA ILE A 164 0.76 -11.76 8.33
C ILE A 164 0.45 -10.37 7.78
N ASN A 165 1.50 -9.65 7.33
CA ASN A 165 1.37 -8.25 6.91
C ASN A 165 0.99 -8.11 5.43
N CYS A 166 1.67 -8.86 4.57
CA CYS A 166 1.44 -8.87 3.14
C CYS A 166 1.81 -10.21 2.53
N ILE A 167 1.20 -10.52 1.38
CA ILE A 167 1.45 -11.74 0.60
C ILE A 167 1.58 -11.44 -0.88
N ALA A 168 2.23 -12.32 -1.62
CA ALA A 168 2.28 -12.31 -3.08
C ALA A 168 2.35 -13.75 -3.61
N ILE A 169 1.74 -14.03 -4.76
CA ILE A 169 1.66 -15.37 -5.34
C ILE A 169 2.51 -15.48 -6.60
N ASP A 170 3.36 -16.49 -6.65
CA ASP A 170 3.95 -17.04 -7.86
C ASP A 170 3.02 -18.13 -8.41
N SER A 171 2.07 -17.71 -9.22
CA SER A 171 1.08 -18.64 -9.79
C SER A 171 1.68 -19.68 -10.73
N MET A 172 2.83 -19.38 -11.36
CA MET A 172 3.51 -20.33 -12.27
C MET A 172 4.12 -21.49 -11.49
N ARG A 173 4.63 -21.24 -10.29
CA ARG A 173 5.31 -22.24 -9.47
C ARG A 173 4.44 -22.77 -8.33
N GLY A 174 3.22 -22.23 -8.18
CA GLY A 174 2.29 -22.63 -7.14
C GLY A 174 2.81 -22.33 -5.73
N LYS A 175 3.48 -21.18 -5.57
CA LYS A 175 4.00 -20.72 -4.28
C LYS A 175 3.44 -19.37 -3.90
N LEU A 176 3.21 -19.19 -2.62
CA LEU A 176 2.94 -17.89 -2.01
C LEU A 176 4.17 -17.48 -1.20
N TYR A 177 4.48 -16.20 -1.21
CA TYR A 177 5.43 -15.58 -0.31
C TYR A 177 4.71 -14.57 0.56
N GLY A 178 5.17 -14.38 1.80
CA GLY A 178 4.58 -13.43 2.72
C GLY A 178 5.55 -12.97 3.78
N VAL A 179 5.14 -11.93 4.51
CA VAL A 179 5.93 -11.36 5.61
C VAL A 179 5.08 -11.34 6.87
N THR A 180 5.64 -11.88 7.97
CA THR A 180 4.96 -11.86 9.27
C THR A 180 5.05 -10.48 9.94
N TYR A 181 4.16 -10.21 10.86
CA TYR A 181 4.14 -9.01 11.68
C TYR A 181 3.91 -9.35 13.16
N PRO A 182 4.66 -8.77 14.11
CA PRO A 182 5.63 -7.70 13.96
C PRO A 182 7.08 -8.16 13.70
N ALA A 183 7.41 -9.44 13.75
CA ALA A 183 8.80 -9.90 13.69
C ALA A 183 9.45 -9.69 12.31
N GLY A 184 8.66 -9.68 11.22
CA GLY A 184 9.18 -9.46 9.88
C GLY A 184 9.96 -10.66 9.33
N HIS A 185 9.46 -11.87 9.52
CA HIS A 185 9.96 -13.06 8.86
C HIS A 185 9.42 -13.16 7.45
N LEU A 186 10.29 -13.32 6.48
CA LEU A 186 9.92 -13.69 5.12
C LEU A 186 9.70 -15.19 5.08
N PHE A 187 8.56 -15.63 4.55
CA PHE A 187 8.24 -17.03 4.40
C PHE A 187 7.71 -17.36 3.01
N SER A 188 7.70 -18.63 2.65
CA SER A 188 6.93 -19.12 1.51
C SER A 188 6.02 -20.27 1.93
N TYR A 189 4.90 -20.41 1.23
CA TYR A 189 3.95 -21.52 1.35
C TYR A 189 3.81 -22.20 -0.01
N ASP A 190 3.95 -23.51 -0.05
CA ASP A 190 3.81 -24.32 -1.25
C ASP A 190 2.43 -24.94 -1.29
N PHE A 191 1.59 -24.56 -2.26
CA PHE A 191 0.20 -25.04 -2.37
C PHE A 191 0.08 -26.52 -2.68
N LYS A 192 1.13 -27.14 -3.23
CA LYS A 192 1.10 -28.58 -3.55
C LYS A 192 1.34 -29.45 -2.33
N SER A 193 2.29 -29.07 -1.50
CA SER A 193 2.67 -29.85 -0.30
C SER A 193 2.02 -29.35 0.98
N GLY A 194 1.47 -28.12 1.01
CA GLY A 194 0.99 -27.46 2.22
C GLY A 194 2.12 -27.07 3.17
N SER A 195 3.37 -27.07 2.71
CA SER A 195 4.53 -26.79 3.57
C SER A 195 4.91 -25.32 3.55
N THR A 196 5.33 -24.81 4.71
CA THR A 196 5.89 -23.49 4.89
C THR A 196 7.41 -23.57 5.01
N ASN A 197 8.12 -22.65 4.36
CA ASN A 197 9.55 -22.40 4.56
C ASN A 197 9.76 -20.99 5.10
N ASP A 198 10.53 -20.87 6.18
CA ASP A 198 10.89 -19.59 6.81
C ASP A 198 12.30 -19.20 6.39
N PHE A 199 12.46 -18.07 5.69
CA PHE A 199 13.75 -17.50 5.27
C PHE A 199 14.39 -16.64 6.35
N GLY A 200 13.75 -16.54 7.52
CA GLY A 200 14.23 -15.79 8.67
C GLY A 200 13.77 -14.33 8.71
N GLU A 201 14.21 -13.66 9.74
CA GLU A 201 13.87 -12.27 10.02
C GLU A 201 14.59 -11.33 9.05
N ILE A 202 13.81 -10.63 8.22
CA ILE A 202 14.32 -9.64 7.25
C ILE A 202 14.45 -8.24 7.85
N MET A 203 13.86 -8.04 9.03
CA MET A 203 13.96 -6.79 9.78
C MET A 203 14.08 -7.08 11.27
N LYS A 204 15.06 -6.45 11.91
CA LYS A 204 15.26 -6.62 13.36
C LYS A 204 14.31 -5.73 14.16
N PRO A 205 13.61 -6.28 15.15
CA PRO A 205 12.79 -5.51 16.06
C PRO A 205 13.65 -4.58 16.94
N TRP A 206 13.06 -3.46 17.34
CA TRP A 206 13.69 -2.51 18.24
C TRP A 206 12.95 -2.46 19.57
N ARG A 207 13.69 -2.56 20.65
CA ARG A 207 13.15 -2.31 21.95
C ARG A 207 13.40 -0.85 22.33
N VAL A 208 12.35 -0.05 22.40
CA VAL A 208 12.43 1.34 22.87
C VAL A 208 12.41 1.30 24.39
N LYS A 209 13.59 1.43 25.01
CA LYS A 209 13.76 1.28 26.47
C LYS A 209 12.89 2.24 27.27
N ASP A 210 12.71 3.47 26.81
CA ASP A 210 12.08 4.54 27.59
C ASP A 210 10.56 4.58 27.54
N LEU A 211 9.95 3.85 26.59
CA LEU A 211 8.49 3.77 26.46
C LEU A 211 7.91 2.46 26.96
N GLY A 212 8.72 1.53 27.45
CA GLY A 212 8.29 0.18 27.82
C GLY A 212 7.74 -0.65 26.65
N ARG A 213 7.84 -0.14 25.43
CA ARG A 213 7.31 -0.73 24.21
C ARG A 213 8.40 -1.37 23.39
N VAL A 214 8.06 -2.48 22.74
CA VAL A 214 8.85 -3.01 21.63
C VAL A 214 8.36 -2.30 20.39
N SER A 215 9.18 -1.43 19.82
CA SER A 215 8.90 -0.81 18.53
C SER A 215 9.61 -1.62 17.45
N TRP A 216 8.91 -1.89 16.37
CA TRP A 216 9.41 -2.69 15.28
C TRP A 216 9.72 -1.78 14.09
N ARG A 217 10.77 -2.07 13.36
CA ARG A 217 10.96 -1.45 12.05
C ARG A 217 9.73 -1.77 11.21
N GLY A 218 9.33 -0.81 10.36
CA GLY A 218 8.26 -1.08 9.43
C GLY A 218 8.60 -2.32 8.60
N VAL A 219 7.78 -3.35 8.71
CA VAL A 219 7.88 -4.52 7.82
C VAL A 219 7.49 -4.12 6.40
N PRO A 220 8.03 -4.78 5.35
CA PRO A 220 7.61 -4.54 3.97
C PRO A 220 6.09 -4.54 3.85
N LYS A 221 5.53 -3.51 3.20
CA LYS A 221 4.08 -3.40 2.97
C LYS A 221 3.64 -4.14 1.72
N VAL A 222 4.56 -4.44 0.82
CA VAL A 222 4.28 -5.12 -0.44
C VAL A 222 5.44 -6.01 -0.85
N LEU A 223 5.10 -7.14 -1.42
CA LEU A 223 6.01 -8.03 -2.13
C LEU A 223 5.74 -7.95 -3.63
N MET A 224 6.79 -7.95 -4.44
CA MET A 224 6.72 -7.96 -5.90
C MET A 224 7.36 -9.25 -6.39
N ILE A 225 6.72 -9.94 -7.35
CA ILE A 225 7.26 -11.18 -7.92
C ILE A 225 7.37 -11.02 -9.43
N ASP A 226 8.56 -11.28 -9.99
CA ASP A 226 8.78 -11.27 -11.43
C ASP A 226 8.47 -12.63 -12.07
N ASP A 227 8.57 -12.69 -13.41
CA ASP A 227 8.27 -13.93 -14.15
C ASP A 227 9.29 -15.06 -13.89
N ALA A 228 10.46 -14.71 -13.39
CA ALA A 228 11.46 -15.69 -12.95
C ALA A 228 11.13 -16.29 -11.55
N GLY A 229 10.14 -15.76 -10.86
CA GLY A 229 9.76 -16.15 -9.49
C GLY A 229 10.65 -15.54 -8.43
N THR A 230 11.37 -14.47 -8.79
CA THR A 230 12.15 -13.70 -7.83
C THR A 230 11.24 -12.75 -7.07
N VAL A 231 11.32 -12.78 -5.76
CA VAL A 231 10.58 -11.90 -4.84
C VAL A 231 11.42 -10.67 -4.56
N TYR A 232 10.80 -9.50 -4.66
CA TYR A 232 11.42 -8.22 -4.33
C TYR A 232 10.62 -7.52 -3.24
N TYR A 233 11.33 -6.82 -2.35
CA TYR A 233 10.73 -6.01 -1.29
C TYR A 233 11.69 -4.89 -0.88
N SER A 234 11.16 -3.87 -0.20
CA SER A 234 11.99 -2.86 0.44
C SER A 234 11.73 -2.80 1.93
N THR A 235 12.79 -2.49 2.65
CA THR A 235 12.70 -2.09 4.04
C THR A 235 12.42 -0.60 4.12
N TYR A 236 11.75 -0.14 5.15
CA TYR A 236 11.56 1.29 5.39
C TYR A 236 11.75 1.64 6.86
N TYR A 237 11.92 2.93 7.09
CA TYR A 237 12.19 3.47 8.39
C TYR A 237 11.01 4.29 8.91
N HIS A 238 10.62 4.09 10.16
CA HIS A 238 9.56 4.88 10.80
C HIS A 238 10.16 5.94 11.71
N LYS A 239 9.64 7.17 11.66
CA LYS A 239 10.18 8.35 12.38
C LYS A 239 10.27 8.14 13.89
N GLU A 240 9.29 7.50 14.50
CA GLU A 240 9.27 7.24 15.94
C GLU A 240 10.37 6.27 16.39
N ILE A 241 10.79 5.40 15.49
CA ILE A 241 11.90 4.47 15.71
C ILE A 241 13.24 5.18 15.58
N SER A 242 13.33 6.26 14.79
CA SER A 242 14.57 7.00 14.59
C SER A 242 15.01 7.76 15.84
N LEU A 243 14.09 8.32 16.62
CA LEU A 243 14.37 9.03 17.85
C LEU A 243 14.98 8.10 18.92
N ALA A 244 14.45 6.88 19.03
CA ALA A 244 15.00 5.88 19.94
C ALA A 244 16.40 5.38 19.52
N LYS A 245 16.67 5.35 18.20
CA LYS A 245 18.01 5.03 17.68
C LYS A 245 19.05 6.09 17.96
N GLN A 246 18.70 7.37 17.91
CA GLN A 246 19.64 8.44 18.21
C GLN A 246 20.23 8.28 19.61
N GLU A 247 19.47 7.81 20.58
CA GLU A 247 19.98 7.52 21.90
C GLU A 247 20.85 6.26 21.99
N LEU A 248 20.50 5.23 21.23
CA LEU A 248 21.31 4.00 21.14
C LEU A 248 22.61 4.20 20.35
N MET A 249 22.62 5.13 19.39
CA MET A 249 23.77 5.41 18.52
C MET A 249 24.76 6.41 19.10
N LYS A 250 24.46 7.08 20.19
CA LYS A 250 25.45 7.87 20.97
C LYS A 250 26.68 7.04 21.39
N GLY A 251 26.61 5.72 21.19
CA GLY A 251 27.69 4.75 21.48
C GLY A 251 28.47 4.23 20.27
N GLY A 252 28.28 4.72 19.07
CA GLY A 252 29.12 4.42 17.92
C GLY A 252 28.48 3.50 16.86
N SER A 253 28.36 3.98 15.69
CA SER A 253 28.64 3.37 14.40
C SER A 253 27.97 4.16 13.26
N SER A 254 28.79 4.70 12.40
CA SER A 254 28.48 5.58 11.27
C SER A 254 27.93 4.85 10.03
N THR A 255 27.47 3.63 10.14
CA THR A 255 27.04 2.82 8.99
C THR A 255 25.71 3.25 8.37
N TYR A 256 24.95 4.12 9.00
CA TYR A 256 23.63 4.54 8.52
C TYR A 256 23.63 5.85 7.72
N SER A 257 24.69 6.63 7.76
CA SER A 257 24.81 7.89 7.02
C SER A 257 24.95 7.73 5.49
N ALA A 258 25.09 6.48 5.01
CA ALA A 258 25.31 6.18 3.59
C ALA A 258 24.03 5.96 2.78
N PHE A 259 22.87 5.81 3.40
CA PHE A 259 21.64 5.41 2.70
C PHE A 259 20.68 6.57 2.56
N SER A 260 20.44 6.95 1.31
CA SER A 260 19.49 8.00 0.92
C SER A 260 18.10 7.46 0.54
N GLY A 261 17.73 6.28 1.02
CA GLY A 261 16.46 5.62 0.75
C GLY A 261 16.46 4.18 1.25
N GLY A 262 15.29 3.52 1.24
CA GLY A 262 15.16 2.11 1.57
C GLY A 262 15.87 1.21 0.57
N LEU A 263 16.41 0.11 1.05
CA LEU A 263 17.10 -0.86 0.22
C LEU A 263 16.09 -1.79 -0.43
N ILE A 264 16.27 -2.07 -1.72
CA ILE A 264 15.47 -3.09 -2.42
C ILE A 264 16.24 -4.40 -2.37
N TYR A 265 15.64 -5.40 -1.74
CA TYR A 265 16.15 -6.76 -1.64
C TYR A 265 15.46 -7.67 -2.63
N ARG A 266 16.11 -8.77 -2.98
CA ARG A 266 15.55 -9.86 -3.76
C ARG A 266 15.84 -11.21 -3.13
N LEU A 267 14.91 -12.14 -3.27
CA LEU A 267 15.06 -13.56 -3.03
C LEU A 267 14.77 -14.27 -4.35
N ALA A 268 15.80 -14.79 -5.02
CA ALA A 268 15.60 -15.55 -6.25
C ALA A 268 14.96 -16.92 -5.92
N TYR A 269 14.24 -17.47 -6.90
CA TYR A 269 13.65 -18.79 -6.72
C TYR A 269 14.73 -19.84 -6.46
N GLY A 270 14.61 -20.53 -5.33
CA GLY A 270 15.59 -21.55 -4.90
C GLY A 270 16.70 -21.02 -3.99
N ASP A 271 16.81 -19.70 -3.80
CA ASP A 271 17.73 -19.12 -2.84
C ASP A 271 17.24 -19.31 -1.40
N GLU A 272 18.17 -19.42 -0.46
CA GLU A 272 17.89 -19.56 0.97
C GLU A 272 17.81 -18.21 1.69
N HIS A 273 18.46 -17.16 1.14
CA HIS A 273 18.55 -15.87 1.79
C HIS A 273 18.37 -14.70 0.80
N PRO A 274 17.63 -13.66 1.22
CA PRO A 274 17.53 -12.44 0.42
C PRO A 274 18.87 -11.71 0.30
N VAL A 275 19.11 -11.11 -0.88
CA VAL A 275 20.30 -10.30 -1.15
C VAL A 275 19.91 -8.89 -1.59
N PHE A 276 20.76 -7.90 -1.31
CA PHE A 276 20.57 -6.53 -1.76
C PHE A 276 20.76 -6.45 -3.29
N THR A 277 19.85 -5.76 -3.98
CA THR A 277 19.89 -5.62 -5.45
C THR A 277 20.90 -4.60 -5.96
N GLY A 278 21.46 -3.78 -5.08
CA GLY A 278 22.33 -2.64 -5.46
C GLY A 278 21.56 -1.35 -5.71
N VAL A 279 20.21 -1.35 -5.64
CA VAL A 279 19.39 -0.14 -5.86
C VAL A 279 18.55 0.21 -4.65
N THR A 280 18.23 1.49 -4.54
CA THR A 280 17.47 2.07 -3.44
C THR A 280 16.19 2.74 -3.92
N VAL A 281 15.22 2.86 -3.03
CA VAL A 281 13.99 3.61 -3.24
C VAL A 281 14.32 5.11 -3.32
N PRO A 282 13.71 5.88 -4.24
CA PRO A 282 13.89 7.32 -4.30
C PRO A 282 13.51 8.01 -2.98
N THR A 283 14.30 9.01 -2.60
CA THR A 283 14.05 9.84 -1.42
C THR A 283 14.43 11.29 -1.67
N GLN A 284 13.83 12.20 -0.94
CA GLN A 284 14.17 13.62 -1.01
C GLN A 284 15.47 13.88 -0.23
N LYS A 285 16.48 14.43 -0.91
CA LYS A 285 17.70 14.89 -0.25
C LYS A 285 17.47 16.26 0.40
N GLY A 286 17.69 16.39 1.70
CA GLY A 286 18.18 17.62 2.30
C GLY A 286 17.21 18.58 2.98
N MET A 287 15.91 18.35 3.11
CA MET A 287 15.07 19.30 3.87
C MET A 287 14.72 18.85 5.29
N ASP A 288 14.62 17.56 5.51
CA ASP A 288 14.58 16.99 6.85
C ASP A 288 15.70 15.96 6.90
N SER A 289 16.90 16.48 7.01
CA SER A 289 18.13 15.67 7.00
C SER A 289 18.29 14.86 8.28
N ASP A 290 17.26 14.08 8.59
CA ASP A 290 17.44 12.94 9.46
C ASP A 290 18.21 11.91 8.64
N PRO A 291 19.50 11.68 8.87
CA PRO A 291 20.31 10.72 8.13
C PRO A 291 19.82 9.28 8.30
N LEU A 292 18.80 9.08 9.12
CA LEU A 292 18.17 7.81 9.45
C LEU A 292 16.85 7.59 8.69
N TYR A 293 16.42 8.55 7.87
CA TYR A 293 15.17 8.49 7.15
C TYR A 293 15.31 7.58 5.92
N GLU A 294 14.85 6.36 6.04
CA GLU A 294 14.70 5.44 4.93
C GLU A 294 13.29 5.53 4.37
N ASN A 295 13.18 5.82 3.10
CA ASN A 295 11.93 5.69 2.37
C ASN A 295 11.76 4.24 1.92
N GLY A 296 10.53 3.76 1.85
CA GLY A 296 10.23 2.40 1.44
C GLY A 296 9.15 2.34 0.37
N ILE A 297 8.83 1.14 -0.10
CA ILE A 297 7.73 0.91 -1.02
C ILE A 297 6.44 0.73 -0.21
N ALA A 298 5.47 1.63 -0.41
CA ALA A 298 4.15 1.55 0.20
C ALA A 298 3.17 0.73 -0.63
N SER A 299 3.30 0.83 -1.95
CA SER A 299 2.42 0.15 -2.91
C SER A 299 3.18 -0.19 -4.19
N ALA A 300 2.79 -1.26 -4.86
CA ALA A 300 3.33 -1.63 -6.16
C ALA A 300 2.27 -2.28 -7.05
N ILE A 301 2.38 -2.06 -8.34
CA ILE A 301 1.57 -2.75 -9.35
C ILE A 301 2.45 -3.15 -10.53
N ARG A 302 2.18 -4.32 -11.10
CA ARG A 302 2.91 -4.80 -12.28
C ARG A 302 2.74 -3.85 -13.46
N ALA A 303 3.84 -3.41 -14.05
CA ALA A 303 3.84 -2.61 -15.26
C ALA A 303 3.72 -3.50 -16.50
N ARG A 304 3.15 -2.94 -17.59
CA ARG A 304 2.93 -3.69 -18.85
C ARG A 304 4.21 -4.19 -19.52
N ASP A 305 5.37 -3.60 -19.19
CA ASP A 305 6.69 -3.98 -19.71
C ASP A 305 7.47 -4.94 -18.81
N GLY A 306 6.79 -5.51 -17.81
CA GLY A 306 7.39 -6.46 -16.87
C GLY A 306 8.09 -5.84 -15.66
N GLY A 307 8.20 -4.50 -15.57
CA GLY A 307 8.62 -3.79 -14.38
C GLY A 307 7.50 -3.65 -13.34
N PHE A 308 7.75 -2.80 -12.34
CA PHE A 308 6.78 -2.44 -11.31
C PHE A 308 6.68 -0.93 -11.17
N TRP A 309 5.46 -0.41 -11.20
CA TRP A 309 5.20 0.93 -10.68
C TRP A 309 5.13 0.86 -9.15
N CYS A 310 5.82 1.77 -8.50
CA CYS A 310 5.94 1.78 -7.05
C CYS A 310 5.66 3.17 -6.50
N GLY A 311 4.89 3.22 -5.43
CA GLY A 311 4.68 4.40 -4.61
C GLY A 311 5.50 4.33 -3.32
N THR A 312 6.05 5.46 -2.86
CA THR A 312 6.85 5.49 -1.64
C THR A 312 6.01 5.73 -0.39
N ILE A 313 6.55 5.30 0.76
CA ILE A 313 5.84 5.35 2.05
C ILE A 313 5.93 6.74 2.71
N ASN A 314 6.96 7.53 2.45
CA ASN A 314 7.19 8.76 3.22
C ASN A 314 7.22 10.04 2.39
N ASP A 315 7.72 9.98 1.16
CA ASP A 315 8.01 11.17 0.37
C ASP A 315 7.09 11.38 -0.83
N GLY A 316 6.11 10.48 -1.05
CA GLY A 316 5.15 10.60 -2.14
C GLY A 316 5.77 10.50 -3.54
N PHE A 317 6.89 9.81 -3.71
CA PHE A 317 7.47 9.57 -5.03
C PHE A 317 6.77 8.42 -5.76
N LEU A 318 6.51 8.65 -7.05
CA LEU A 318 6.23 7.61 -8.01
C LEU A 318 7.53 7.22 -8.71
N PHE A 319 7.82 5.93 -8.79
CA PHE A 319 8.96 5.42 -9.53
C PHE A 319 8.66 4.09 -10.21
N LYS A 320 9.49 3.71 -11.15
CA LYS A 320 9.42 2.42 -11.81
C LYS A 320 10.65 1.60 -11.47
N PHE A 321 10.44 0.40 -10.98
CA PHE A 321 11.49 -0.58 -10.73
C PHE A 321 11.51 -1.62 -11.85
N HIS A 322 12.68 -1.84 -12.44
CA HIS A 322 12.92 -2.88 -13.44
C HIS A 322 13.79 -3.99 -12.86
N PRO A 323 13.20 -5.14 -12.52
CA PRO A 323 13.92 -6.26 -11.92
C PRO A 323 15.06 -6.78 -12.80
N SER A 324 14.82 -6.94 -14.09
CA SER A 324 15.78 -7.54 -15.05
C SER A 324 17.10 -6.78 -15.17
N THR A 325 17.05 -5.46 -14.95
CA THR A 325 18.24 -4.59 -15.02
C THR A 325 18.65 -4.05 -13.65
N SER A 326 17.91 -4.37 -12.61
CA SER A 326 18.08 -3.79 -11.27
C SER A 326 18.17 -2.25 -11.32
N THR A 327 17.23 -1.61 -12.02
CA THR A 327 17.20 -0.15 -12.17
C THR A 327 15.93 0.46 -11.60
N VAL A 328 16.07 1.68 -11.10
CA VAL A 328 14.97 2.51 -10.60
C VAL A 328 14.90 3.79 -11.43
N ILE A 329 13.72 4.06 -12.01
CA ILE A 329 13.44 5.28 -12.77
C ILE A 329 12.48 6.12 -11.93
N ASN A 330 13.00 7.18 -11.31
CA ASN A 330 12.19 8.12 -10.55
C ASN A 330 11.32 8.98 -11.50
N LYS A 331 10.01 8.98 -11.30
CA LYS A 331 9.03 9.78 -12.08
C LYS A 331 8.70 11.11 -11.41
N GLY A 332 9.24 11.35 -10.24
CA GLY A 332 9.04 12.57 -9.50
C GLY A 332 8.13 12.39 -8.29
N LYS A 333 7.96 13.49 -7.59
CA LYS A 333 7.14 13.58 -6.39
C LYS A 333 5.68 13.78 -6.79
N ALA A 334 4.90 12.73 -6.73
CA ALA A 334 3.49 12.74 -7.09
C ALA A 334 2.63 13.42 -6.03
N PHE A 335 3.04 13.32 -4.76
CA PHE A 335 2.35 13.93 -3.64
C PHE A 335 3.34 14.66 -2.73
N GLN A 336 2.92 15.80 -2.21
CA GLN A 336 3.84 16.68 -1.47
C GLN A 336 4.24 16.10 -0.12
N TYR A 337 3.37 15.34 0.52
CA TYR A 337 3.54 14.78 1.85
C TYR A 337 3.06 13.33 1.89
N TRP A 338 3.84 12.45 2.57
CA TRP A 338 3.44 11.11 2.99
C TRP A 338 3.31 10.07 1.88
N ASN A 339 2.50 9.05 2.10
CA ASN A 339 2.46 7.81 1.34
C ASN A 339 1.76 7.94 -0.02
N LEU A 340 2.24 7.19 -1.01
CA LEU A 340 1.41 6.70 -2.11
C LEU A 340 0.91 5.30 -1.71
N LYS A 341 -0.28 5.24 -1.08
CA LYS A 341 -0.77 4.05 -0.36
C LYS A 341 -1.17 2.91 -1.27
N SER A 342 -1.71 3.23 -2.45
CA SER A 342 -2.27 2.26 -3.37
C SER A 342 -2.21 2.77 -4.81
N LEU A 343 -2.10 1.85 -5.76
CA LEU A 343 -1.96 2.10 -7.19
C LEU A 343 -2.94 1.22 -7.98
N ALA A 344 -3.58 1.78 -9.01
CA ALA A 344 -4.44 1.03 -9.93
C ALA A 344 -4.34 1.60 -11.35
N TYR A 345 -4.47 0.74 -12.38
CA TYR A 345 -4.65 1.21 -13.75
C TYR A 345 -6.12 1.49 -14.03
N GLY A 346 -6.42 2.69 -14.52
CA GLY A 346 -7.73 3.00 -15.07
C GLY A 346 -7.95 2.41 -16.46
N GLY A 347 -9.19 2.39 -16.90
CA GLY A 347 -9.57 1.96 -18.25
C GLY A 347 -8.96 2.84 -19.35
N ASP A 348 -8.68 4.10 -19.04
CA ASP A 348 -7.97 5.05 -19.89
C ASP A 348 -6.46 4.79 -20.04
N GLY A 349 -5.95 3.76 -19.38
CA GLY A 349 -4.54 3.38 -19.40
C GLY A 349 -3.61 4.21 -18.52
N LYS A 350 -4.16 5.16 -17.77
CA LYS A 350 -3.41 5.96 -16.80
C LYS A 350 -3.27 5.22 -15.47
N LEU A 351 -2.31 5.65 -14.67
CA LEU A 351 -2.07 5.11 -13.34
C LEU A 351 -2.69 6.04 -12.28
N TYR A 352 -3.68 5.53 -11.59
CA TYR A 352 -4.32 6.21 -10.47
C TYR A 352 -3.60 5.85 -9.18
N MET A 353 -3.48 6.82 -8.28
CA MET A 353 -2.72 6.70 -7.04
C MET A 353 -3.52 7.31 -5.89
N LEU A 354 -3.43 6.69 -4.74
CA LEU A 354 -3.98 7.21 -3.51
C LEU A 354 -2.84 7.80 -2.66
N GLY A 355 -2.81 9.12 -2.53
CA GLY A 355 -1.83 9.84 -1.72
C GLY A 355 -2.42 10.31 -0.40
N GLY A 356 -1.65 10.30 0.67
CA GLY A 356 -2.06 10.86 1.96
C GLY A 356 -1.50 10.11 3.16
N ARG A 357 -1.78 10.67 4.34
CA ARG A 357 -1.46 10.07 5.64
C ARG A 357 -2.57 9.10 6.05
N ASP A 358 -2.28 8.18 6.97
CA ASP A 358 -3.28 7.22 7.42
C ASP A 358 -4.45 7.86 8.18
N GLU A 359 -4.26 9.03 8.76
CA GLU A 359 -5.25 9.77 9.56
C GLU A 359 -5.85 11.00 8.85
N ASP A 360 -5.36 11.33 7.65
CA ASP A 360 -5.76 12.54 6.92
C ASP A 360 -6.56 12.20 5.65
N ASN A 361 -7.18 13.23 5.06
CA ASN A 361 -7.84 13.13 3.76
C ASN A 361 -6.92 12.52 2.72
N SER A 362 -7.44 11.53 2.02
CA SER A 362 -6.71 10.85 0.96
C SER A 362 -6.96 11.50 -0.39
N TRP A 363 -5.90 11.77 -1.12
CA TRP A 363 -5.92 12.45 -2.41
C TRP A 363 -5.83 11.46 -3.54
N ILE A 364 -6.64 11.67 -4.57
CA ILE A 364 -6.57 10.91 -5.81
C ILE A 364 -5.66 11.66 -6.77
N LEU A 365 -4.65 10.97 -7.24
CA LEU A 365 -3.66 11.46 -8.20
C LEU A 365 -3.74 10.58 -9.44
N CYS A 366 -3.37 11.17 -10.58
CA CYS A 366 -3.35 10.49 -11.87
C CYS A 366 -2.01 10.72 -12.55
N TYR A 367 -1.32 9.67 -12.93
CA TYR A 367 -0.11 9.73 -13.74
C TYR A 367 -0.42 9.23 -15.15
N ASP A 368 -0.12 10.04 -16.14
CA ASP A 368 -0.22 9.68 -17.56
C ASP A 368 1.14 9.16 -18.05
N PRO A 369 1.27 7.85 -18.35
CA PRO A 369 2.52 7.28 -18.83
C PRO A 369 2.96 7.82 -20.20
N MET A 370 2.03 8.36 -21.01
CA MET A 370 2.31 8.86 -22.35
C MET A 370 2.95 10.25 -22.33
N THR A 371 2.46 11.11 -21.45
CA THR A 371 2.95 12.49 -21.30
C THR A 371 3.96 12.64 -20.18
N GLY A 372 3.94 11.74 -19.20
CA GLY A 372 4.72 11.83 -17.98
C GLY A 372 4.15 12.83 -16.97
N SER A 373 2.95 13.39 -17.21
CA SER A 373 2.31 14.33 -16.27
C SER A 373 1.75 13.60 -15.05
N ILE A 374 1.74 14.31 -13.93
CA ILE A 374 1.06 13.90 -12.71
C ILE A 374 0.04 14.99 -12.36
N ASP A 375 -1.22 14.61 -12.33
CA ASP A 375 -2.32 15.50 -11.99
C ASP A 375 -2.90 15.13 -10.63
N CYS A 376 -3.21 16.13 -9.82
CA CYS A 376 -3.96 15.96 -8.58
C CYS A 376 -5.44 16.19 -8.87
N LEU A 377 -6.23 15.13 -8.82
CA LEU A 377 -7.67 15.18 -9.07
C LEU A 377 -8.46 15.72 -7.87
N GLY A 378 -7.88 15.66 -6.67
CA GLY A 378 -8.52 16.08 -5.44
C GLY A 378 -8.87 14.89 -4.54
N TRP A 379 -9.85 15.08 -3.68
CA TRP A 379 -10.39 14.02 -2.80
C TRP A 379 -11.91 13.95 -2.93
N PRO A 380 -12.51 12.79 -2.73
CA PRO A 380 -13.97 12.65 -2.74
C PRO A 380 -14.58 13.51 -1.63
N GLU A 381 -15.64 14.25 -1.94
CA GLU A 381 -16.35 15.07 -0.98
C GLU A 381 -16.90 14.21 0.17
N ASN A 382 -16.57 14.58 1.40
CA ASN A 382 -16.91 13.85 2.64
C ASN A 382 -16.27 12.47 2.78
N ALA A 383 -15.31 12.09 1.92
CA ALA A 383 -14.49 10.94 2.20
C ALA A 383 -13.52 11.28 3.34
N ALA A 384 -13.36 10.32 4.21
CA ALA A 384 -12.39 10.42 5.27
C ALA A 384 -11.10 9.61 4.90
N GLN A 385 -10.67 8.73 5.75
CA GLN A 385 -9.47 7.96 5.59
C GLN A 385 -9.66 6.84 4.55
N CYS A 386 -9.07 6.98 3.35
CA CYS A 386 -9.05 5.92 2.36
C CYS A 386 -7.73 5.12 2.44
N SER A 387 -7.81 3.81 2.23
CA SER A 387 -6.66 2.89 2.35
C SER A 387 -6.22 2.30 1.03
N VAL A 388 -7.15 1.98 0.14
CA VAL A 388 -6.88 1.21 -1.07
C VAL A 388 -7.69 1.73 -2.26
N ILE A 389 -7.12 1.60 -3.45
CA ILE A 389 -7.82 1.78 -4.71
C ILE A 389 -7.68 0.52 -5.56
N CYS A 390 -8.71 0.22 -6.34
CA CYS A 390 -8.74 -0.88 -7.29
C CYS A 390 -9.48 -0.43 -8.55
N ALA A 391 -9.06 -0.85 -9.71
CA ALA A 391 -9.87 -0.68 -10.92
C ALA A 391 -10.82 -1.86 -11.10
N ASP A 392 -12.04 -1.59 -11.52
CA ASP A 392 -12.96 -2.63 -11.91
C ASP A 392 -12.82 -3.01 -13.40
N ARG A 393 -13.66 -3.91 -13.87
CA ARG A 393 -13.63 -4.40 -15.25
C ARG A 393 -13.93 -3.30 -16.29
N GLU A 394 -14.74 -2.33 -15.95
CA GLU A 394 -15.08 -1.18 -16.78
C GLU A 394 -14.00 -0.09 -16.75
N GLY A 395 -12.98 -0.26 -15.91
CA GLY A 395 -11.87 0.69 -15.74
C GLY A 395 -12.21 1.87 -14.85
N ARG A 396 -13.32 1.78 -14.09
CA ARG A 396 -13.65 2.74 -13.04
C ARG A 396 -12.72 2.51 -11.84
N ILE A 397 -12.45 3.56 -11.09
CA ILE A 397 -11.57 3.51 -9.92
C ILE A 397 -12.42 3.43 -8.65
N LEU A 398 -12.35 2.31 -7.98
CA LEU A 398 -12.97 2.09 -6.68
C LEU A 398 -11.97 2.53 -5.60
N ILE A 399 -12.43 3.34 -4.65
CA ILE A 399 -11.62 3.91 -3.57
C ILE A 399 -12.31 3.55 -2.27
N ALA A 400 -11.66 2.80 -1.42
CA ALA A 400 -12.27 2.31 -0.19
C ALA A 400 -11.72 3.00 1.06
N GLU A 401 -12.63 3.29 1.99
CA GLU A 401 -12.32 3.86 3.30
C GLU A 401 -11.91 2.79 4.30
N ASN A 402 -11.08 3.20 5.24
CA ASN A 402 -10.56 2.37 6.32
C ASN A 402 -11.02 2.92 7.68
N LEU A 403 -12.34 2.99 7.87
CA LEU A 403 -12.98 3.57 9.03
C LEU A 403 -14.03 2.66 9.64
N ARG A 404 -14.62 3.13 10.75
CA ARG A 404 -15.70 2.42 11.44
C ARG A 404 -16.94 2.19 10.57
N HIS A 405 -17.29 3.19 9.73
CA HIS A 405 -18.36 3.12 8.75
C HIS A 405 -17.76 3.50 7.40
N SER A 406 -17.40 2.50 6.62
CA SER A 406 -16.67 2.72 5.39
C SER A 406 -17.58 2.77 4.17
N PHE A 407 -17.19 3.64 3.25
CA PHE A 407 -17.75 3.72 1.91
C PHE A 407 -16.75 3.20 0.88
N ILE A 408 -17.27 2.72 -0.24
CA ILE A 408 -16.55 2.60 -1.48
C ILE A 408 -16.99 3.74 -2.38
N TRP A 409 -16.06 4.59 -2.76
CA TRP A 409 -16.23 5.66 -3.71
C TRP A 409 -15.89 5.13 -5.10
N VAL A 410 -16.75 5.40 -6.07
CA VAL A 410 -16.56 4.98 -7.46
C VAL A 410 -16.31 6.23 -8.28
N TYR A 411 -15.12 6.35 -8.84
CA TYR A 411 -14.71 7.43 -9.72
C TYR A 411 -14.65 6.92 -11.16
N GLU A 412 -15.31 7.63 -12.06
CA GLU A 412 -15.31 7.34 -13.50
C GLU A 412 -14.28 8.26 -14.16
N PRO A 413 -13.16 7.71 -14.66
CA PRO A 413 -12.22 8.49 -15.46
C PRO A 413 -12.96 9.05 -16.68
N SER A 414 -12.79 10.35 -16.96
CA SER A 414 -13.26 10.94 -18.22
C SER A 414 -12.42 10.37 -19.37
N GLU A 415 -13.10 9.97 -20.45
CA GLU A 415 -12.45 9.56 -21.71
C GLU A 415 -11.49 10.63 -22.27
#